data_4b65b31b19304557ec595dd4a7876d34
#
_entry.id   4b65b31b19304557ec595dd4a7876d34
#
_cell.length_a   1.000
_cell.length_b   1.000
_cell.length_c   1.000
_cell.angle_alpha   90.00
_cell.angle_beta   90.00
_cell.angle_gamma   90.00
#
_symmetry.space_group_name_H-M   'P 1'
#
loop_
_entity.id
_entity.type
_entity.pdbx_description
1 polymer ?
#
loop_
_entity_poly.entity_id
_entity_poly.type
_entity_poly.pdbx_seq_one_letter_code
_entity_poly.pdbx_strand_id
1 'polypeptide(L)'
;KVLSVTEHTCDDQQTVIKLDVTKEMQPNAYVYVTLLQPHGITKNDLPIRMYGVVPFTVTSPESHLYPQISIPNEIKPEANYEVTVSEKDGREMAYTLAIVDEGLLDLTRFRTPEPWKAFNAREALGVSTWDMYNFVVGAYGGRIEQLFSIGGDDALNKGPKAIVNRFKPVVMFDGPFLLKKGEKQRHSYRMPNYNGRVKVMVVAGNGEAYGN
;
A
#
# COMPACT_ATOMS: atom_id res chain seq x y z
N LYS A 1 3.32 -16.50 9.26
CA LYS A 1 3.54 -16.80 10.68
C LYS A 1 2.20 -16.78 11.40
N VAL A 2 1.93 -17.77 12.28
CA VAL A 2 0.82 -17.72 13.23
C VAL A 2 1.26 -16.89 14.44
N LEU A 3 0.49 -15.88 14.81
CA LEU A 3 0.79 -14.97 15.92
C LEU A 3 0.15 -15.45 17.21
N SER A 4 -1.12 -15.87 17.15
CA SER A 4 -1.84 -16.40 18.33
C SER A 4 -2.91 -17.38 17.89
N VAL A 5 -3.27 -18.25 18.83
CA VAL A 5 -4.42 -19.17 18.72
C VAL A 5 -5.16 -19.11 20.03
N THR A 6 -6.46 -18.91 20.00
CA THR A 6 -7.33 -18.83 21.18
C THR A 6 -8.57 -19.68 20.95
N GLU A 7 -9.09 -20.29 22.01
CA GLU A 7 -10.34 -21.04 22.01
C GLU A 7 -11.41 -20.27 22.81
N HIS A 8 -12.61 -20.27 22.28
CA HIS A 8 -13.77 -19.60 22.89
C HIS A 8 -14.98 -20.51 22.83
N THR A 9 -15.77 -20.54 23.88
CA THR A 9 -17.07 -21.20 23.89
C THR A 9 -18.13 -20.21 23.43
N CYS A 10 -18.98 -20.62 22.50
CA CYS A 10 -20.06 -19.83 21.95
C CYS A 10 -21.40 -20.39 22.47
N ASP A 11 -21.98 -19.73 23.45
CA ASP A 11 -23.24 -20.15 24.07
C ASP A 11 -24.46 -19.37 23.53
N ASP A 12 -24.18 -18.21 22.88
CA ASP A 12 -25.18 -17.29 22.35
C ASP A 12 -25.23 -17.27 20.81
N GLN A 13 -26.24 -16.61 20.27
CA GLN A 13 -26.40 -16.40 18.82
C GLN A 13 -25.27 -15.54 18.23
N GLN A 14 -24.58 -14.73 19.06
CA GLN A 14 -23.49 -13.87 18.67
C GLN A 14 -22.40 -13.85 19.73
N THR A 15 -21.19 -14.14 19.32
CA THR A 15 -20.00 -14.05 20.16
C THR A 15 -19.06 -12.98 19.63
N VAL A 16 -18.65 -12.04 20.49
CA VAL A 16 -17.70 -10.99 20.15
C VAL A 16 -16.33 -11.32 20.72
N ILE A 17 -15.35 -11.50 19.84
CA ILE A 17 -13.95 -11.75 20.20
C ILE A 17 -13.17 -10.46 20.03
N LYS A 18 -12.49 -10.02 21.08
CA LYS A 18 -11.58 -8.85 21.04
C LYS A 18 -10.18 -9.30 20.71
N LEU A 19 -9.56 -8.61 19.78
CA LEU A 19 -8.19 -8.86 19.34
C LEU A 19 -7.33 -7.64 19.62
N ASP A 20 -6.23 -7.81 20.34
CA ASP A 20 -5.23 -6.78 20.54
C ASP A 20 -4.32 -6.67 19.32
N VAL A 21 -4.29 -5.48 18.72
CA VAL A 21 -3.48 -5.22 17.53
C VAL A 21 -2.06 -4.86 17.94
N THR A 22 -1.08 -5.59 17.39
CA THR A 22 0.35 -5.39 17.66
C THR A 22 1.10 -4.91 16.42
N LYS A 23 2.31 -4.37 16.61
CA LYS A 23 3.19 -3.97 15.50
C LYS A 23 3.57 -5.12 14.58
N GLU A 24 3.64 -6.35 15.10
CA GLU A 24 3.94 -7.56 14.30
C GLU A 24 2.86 -7.90 13.27
N MET A 25 1.70 -7.29 13.38
CA MET A 25 0.58 -7.49 12.47
C MET A 25 0.63 -6.57 11.24
N GLN A 26 1.64 -5.70 11.15
CA GLN A 26 1.82 -4.80 10.00
C GLN A 26 2.40 -5.55 8.78
N PRO A 27 2.04 -5.15 7.56
CA PRO A 27 1.07 -4.13 7.16
C PRO A 27 -0.38 -4.61 7.25
N ASN A 28 -0.62 -5.91 7.36
CA ASN A 28 -1.92 -6.53 7.54
C ASN A 28 -1.81 -7.88 8.21
N ALA A 29 -2.89 -8.31 8.81
CA ALA A 29 -3.03 -9.66 9.34
C ALA A 29 -4.37 -10.28 8.92
N TYR A 30 -4.50 -11.57 9.18
CA TYR A 30 -5.70 -12.35 8.90
C TYR A 30 -6.19 -12.99 10.18
N VAL A 31 -7.47 -12.85 10.46
CA VAL A 31 -8.15 -13.63 11.49
C VAL A 31 -8.79 -14.84 10.84
N TYR A 32 -8.36 -15.99 11.23
CA TYR A 32 -8.96 -17.26 10.82
C TYR A 32 -9.85 -17.76 11.95
N VAL A 33 -11.14 -17.93 11.69
CA VAL A 33 -12.12 -18.39 12.66
C VAL A 33 -12.64 -19.76 12.24
N THR A 34 -12.58 -20.72 13.13
CA THR A 34 -13.22 -22.04 12.94
C THR A 34 -14.26 -22.23 14.03
N LEU A 35 -15.49 -22.45 13.65
CA LEU A 35 -16.56 -22.83 14.54
C LEU A 35 -16.82 -24.34 14.41
N LEU A 36 -16.71 -25.03 15.54
CA LEU A 36 -16.95 -26.46 15.63
C LEU A 36 -18.15 -26.72 16.54
N GLN A 37 -19.08 -27.52 16.07
CA GLN A 37 -20.15 -28.02 16.90
C GLN A 37 -19.70 -29.32 17.52
N PRO A 38 -19.80 -29.50 18.85
CA PRO A 38 -19.45 -30.76 19.51
C PRO A 38 -20.27 -31.95 19.00
N HIS A 39 -19.60 -33.07 18.85
CA HIS A 39 -20.23 -34.35 18.53
C HIS A 39 -21.03 -34.84 19.74
N GLY A 40 -22.31 -35.08 19.61
CA GLY A 40 -23.13 -35.59 20.71
C GLY A 40 -24.21 -34.62 21.24
N ILE A 41 -24.36 -33.48 20.66
CA ILE A 41 -25.52 -32.62 20.92
C ILE A 41 -26.71 -33.18 20.14
N THR A 42 -27.69 -33.67 20.84
CA THR A 42 -28.80 -34.52 20.38
C THR A 42 -29.78 -33.90 19.38
N LYS A 43 -29.66 -32.63 19.00
CA LYS A 43 -30.58 -31.97 18.08
C LYS A 43 -30.16 -32.02 16.60
N ASN A 44 -28.88 -32.26 16.34
CA ASN A 44 -28.34 -32.43 14.97
C ASN A 44 -27.44 -33.66 14.94
N ASP A 45 -27.80 -34.65 14.16
CA ASP A 45 -27.03 -35.93 14.05
C ASP A 45 -25.68 -35.76 13.35
N LEU A 46 -25.38 -34.59 12.79
CA LEU A 46 -24.16 -34.32 12.05
C LEU A 46 -23.35 -33.19 12.69
N PRO A 47 -22.07 -33.44 12.99
CA PRO A 47 -21.17 -32.37 13.45
C PRO A 47 -21.00 -31.31 12.36
N ILE A 48 -21.06 -30.04 12.74
CA ILE A 48 -20.92 -28.93 11.82
C ILE A 48 -19.58 -28.23 12.08
N ARG A 49 -18.86 -27.97 11.00
CA ARG A 49 -17.69 -27.12 10.98
C ARG A 49 -17.91 -25.97 10.00
N MET A 50 -17.75 -24.76 10.49
CA MET A 50 -17.72 -23.55 9.66
C MET A 50 -16.40 -22.85 9.86
N TYR A 51 -15.88 -22.24 8.81
CA TYR A 51 -14.68 -21.42 8.92
C TYR A 51 -14.81 -20.15 8.09
N GLY A 52 -14.12 -19.12 8.52
CA GLY A 52 -14.03 -17.84 7.83
C GLY A 52 -12.66 -17.21 7.99
N VAL A 53 -12.26 -16.42 7.01
CA VAL A 53 -11.00 -15.68 7.04
C VAL A 53 -11.30 -14.20 6.81
N VAL A 54 -10.89 -13.36 7.75
CA VAL A 54 -11.10 -11.92 7.68
C VAL A 54 -9.75 -11.21 7.66
N PRO A 55 -9.42 -10.50 6.58
CA PRO A 55 -8.25 -9.65 6.55
C PRO A 55 -8.53 -8.31 7.24
N PHE A 56 -7.51 -7.77 7.89
CA PHE A 56 -7.52 -6.39 8.35
C PHE A 56 -6.15 -5.74 8.16
N THR A 57 -6.15 -4.43 7.94
CA THR A 57 -4.94 -3.63 7.73
C THR A 57 -4.52 -2.99 9.03
N VAL A 58 -3.21 -3.02 9.29
CA VAL A 58 -2.59 -2.38 10.46
C VAL A 58 -1.61 -1.34 9.97
N THR A 59 -1.87 -0.08 10.30
CA THR A 59 -1.01 1.04 9.93
C THR A 59 -0.47 1.74 11.16
N SER A 60 0.78 2.20 11.08
CA SER A 60 1.36 3.10 12.08
C SER A 60 1.46 4.51 11.48
N PRO A 61 0.97 5.55 12.15
CA PRO A 61 1.17 6.93 11.72
C PRO A 61 2.65 7.28 11.53
N GLU A 62 3.53 6.66 12.31
CA GLU A 62 4.97 6.85 12.24
C GLU A 62 5.60 6.32 10.94
N SER A 63 4.94 5.40 10.24
CA SER A 63 5.42 4.83 8.97
C SER A 63 5.26 5.77 7.78
N HIS A 64 4.53 6.88 7.93
CA HIS A 64 4.27 7.81 6.84
C HIS A 64 5.08 9.10 7.00
N LEU A 65 5.81 9.49 5.94
CA LEU A 65 6.45 10.80 5.80
C LEU A 65 5.56 11.72 4.97
N TYR A 66 5.60 13.01 5.30
CA TYR A 66 4.82 14.04 4.60
C TYR A 66 5.77 15.11 4.03
N PRO A 67 6.49 14.82 2.93
CA PRO A 67 7.33 15.81 2.27
C PRO A 67 6.48 17.00 1.82
N GLN A 68 6.98 18.20 2.03
CA GLN A 68 6.37 19.45 1.58
C GLN A 68 7.28 20.14 0.59
N ILE A 69 6.70 20.61 -0.50
CA ILE A 69 7.40 21.29 -1.58
C ILE A 69 6.89 22.73 -1.62
N SER A 70 7.80 23.68 -1.64
CA SER A 70 7.50 25.10 -1.91
C SER A 70 8.27 25.54 -3.15
N ILE A 71 7.53 26.05 -4.14
CA ILE A 71 8.04 26.52 -5.42
C ILE A 71 7.23 27.75 -5.86
N PRO A 72 7.80 28.70 -6.63
CA PRO A 72 7.02 29.78 -7.24
C PRO A 72 5.92 29.26 -8.16
N ASN A 73 4.76 29.89 -8.13
CA ASN A 73 3.62 29.51 -8.99
C ASN A 73 3.91 29.74 -10.50
N GLU A 74 4.74 30.72 -10.80
CA GLU A 74 5.15 31.08 -12.16
C GLU A 74 6.68 31.16 -12.24
N ILE A 75 7.23 30.54 -13.26
CA ILE A 75 8.67 30.52 -13.54
C ILE A 75 8.87 30.96 -14.97
N LYS A 76 9.68 31.99 -15.16
CA LYS A 76 10.01 32.49 -16.52
C LYS A 76 10.95 31.50 -17.20
N PRO A 77 10.82 31.29 -18.53
CA PRO A 77 11.83 30.59 -19.31
C PRO A 77 13.23 31.18 -19.09
N GLU A 78 14.24 30.32 -19.08
CA GLU A 78 15.66 30.68 -18.90
C GLU A 78 16.01 31.33 -17.54
N ALA A 79 15.07 31.44 -16.62
CA ALA A 79 15.28 32.02 -15.30
C ALA A 79 15.69 30.95 -14.26
N ASN A 80 16.43 31.42 -13.26
CA ASN A 80 16.70 30.63 -12.08
C ASN A 80 15.51 30.66 -11.12
N TYR A 81 15.24 29.55 -10.48
CA TYR A 81 14.20 29.42 -9.47
C TYR A 81 14.64 28.48 -8.35
N GLU A 82 14.01 28.59 -7.21
CA GLU A 82 14.30 27.74 -6.04
C GLU A 82 13.14 26.81 -5.75
N VAL A 83 13.48 25.59 -5.42
CA VAL A 83 12.58 24.57 -4.85
C VAL A 83 13.01 24.33 -3.43
N THR A 84 12.11 24.54 -2.48
CA THR A 84 12.36 24.24 -1.07
C THR A 84 11.62 22.96 -0.70
N VAL A 85 12.35 22.02 -0.11
CA VAL A 85 11.80 20.76 0.40
C VAL A 85 11.91 20.76 1.92
N SER A 86 10.84 20.37 2.59
CA SER A 86 10.78 20.17 4.04
C SER A 86 9.90 18.97 4.37
N GLU A 87 9.95 18.49 5.59
CA GLU A 87 9.03 17.46 6.08
C GLU A 87 8.09 18.11 7.11
N LYS A 88 6.79 17.78 7.04
CA LYS A 88 5.72 18.41 7.81
C LYS A 88 5.96 18.39 9.32
N ASP A 89 6.38 17.25 9.84
CA ASP A 89 6.60 17.02 11.27
C ASP A 89 8.07 17.23 11.68
N GLY A 90 8.89 17.72 10.74
CA GLY A 90 10.31 17.97 10.93
C GLY A 90 11.13 16.70 11.07
N ARG A 91 10.70 15.60 10.53
CA ARG A 91 11.44 14.32 10.55
C ARG A 91 12.58 14.34 9.54
N GLU A 92 13.66 13.61 9.85
CA GLU A 92 14.73 13.39 8.88
C GLU A 92 14.26 12.45 7.76
N MET A 93 14.76 12.68 6.56
CA MET A 93 14.45 11.82 5.40
C MET A 93 15.53 11.90 4.33
N ALA A 94 15.73 10.80 3.62
CA ALA A 94 16.36 10.81 2.32
C ALA A 94 15.30 10.99 1.25
N TYR A 95 15.56 11.82 0.23
CA TYR A 95 14.57 12.05 -0.82
C TYR A 95 15.20 12.29 -2.19
N THR A 96 14.40 12.05 -3.21
CA THR A 96 14.70 12.43 -4.60
C THR A 96 13.73 13.51 -5.05
N LEU A 97 14.18 14.39 -5.93
CA LEU A 97 13.41 15.49 -6.49
C LEU A 97 13.34 15.33 -8.01
N ALA A 98 12.15 15.37 -8.56
CA ALA A 98 11.91 15.32 -9.99
C ALA A 98 11.07 16.54 -10.42
N ILE A 99 11.47 17.18 -11.52
CA ILE A 99 10.74 18.29 -12.14
C ILE A 99 10.50 17.89 -13.59
N VAL A 100 9.25 17.60 -13.92
CA VAL A 100 8.90 16.98 -15.20
C VAL A 100 7.76 17.75 -15.88
N ASP A 101 7.83 17.85 -17.19
CA ASP A 101 6.74 18.35 -18.05
C ASP A 101 5.44 17.58 -17.78
N GLU A 102 4.39 18.30 -17.39
CA GLU A 102 3.09 17.70 -17.07
C GLU A 102 2.47 17.01 -18.30
N GLY A 103 2.65 17.57 -19.49
CA GLY A 103 2.17 16.95 -20.72
C GLY A 103 2.84 15.60 -21.01
N LEU A 104 4.13 15.45 -20.66
CA LEU A 104 4.83 14.17 -20.76
C LEU A 104 4.27 13.16 -19.76
N LEU A 105 3.98 13.60 -18.53
CA LEU A 105 3.40 12.73 -17.50
C LEU A 105 2.00 12.25 -17.88
N ASP A 106 1.18 13.13 -18.46
CA ASP A 106 -0.16 12.80 -18.94
C ASP A 106 -0.11 11.82 -20.12
N LEU A 107 0.82 12.02 -21.05
CA LEU A 107 1.00 11.15 -22.21
C LEU A 107 1.44 9.74 -21.78
N THR A 108 2.33 9.65 -20.80
CA THR A 108 2.84 8.37 -20.28
C THR A 108 1.96 7.78 -19.19
N ARG A 109 0.96 8.53 -18.71
CA ARG A 109 0.14 8.18 -17.52
C ARG A 109 0.98 7.94 -16.29
N PHE A 110 2.14 8.55 -16.22
CA PHE A 110 3.04 8.41 -15.08
C PHE A 110 2.46 9.14 -13.87
N ARG A 111 2.45 8.46 -12.74
CA ARG A 111 2.06 9.04 -11.44
C ARG A 111 3.26 9.11 -10.53
N THR A 112 3.27 10.09 -9.63
CA THR A 112 4.28 10.13 -8.57
C THR A 112 4.32 8.80 -7.84
N PRO A 113 5.48 8.14 -7.72
CA PRO A 113 5.58 6.90 -6.95
C PRO A 113 5.11 7.09 -5.51
N GLU A 114 4.31 6.16 -5.01
CA GLU A 114 3.80 6.13 -3.64
C GLU A 114 4.51 5.01 -2.85
N PRO A 115 5.74 5.24 -2.35
CA PRO A 115 6.50 4.17 -1.71
C PRO A 115 5.83 3.66 -0.44
N TRP A 116 5.19 4.54 0.33
CA TRP A 116 4.44 4.10 1.50
C TRP A 116 3.37 3.07 1.16
N LYS A 117 2.59 3.33 0.12
CA LYS A 117 1.55 2.41 -0.34
C LYS A 117 2.12 1.10 -0.88
N ALA A 118 3.27 1.16 -1.55
CA ALA A 118 3.94 -0.02 -2.08
C ALA A 118 4.47 -0.94 -0.96
N PHE A 119 5.14 -0.37 0.04
CA PHE A 119 5.69 -1.12 1.18
C PHE A 119 4.63 -1.56 2.20
N ASN A 120 3.52 -0.83 2.31
CA ASN A 120 2.40 -1.18 3.17
C ASN A 120 1.23 -1.80 2.39
N ALA A 121 1.48 -2.33 1.20
CA ALA A 121 0.49 -3.06 0.43
C ALA A 121 0.08 -4.33 1.20
N ARG A 122 -1.17 -4.72 1.03
CA ARG A 122 -1.70 -5.92 1.67
C ARG A 122 -0.97 -7.16 1.15
N GLU A 123 -0.34 -7.87 2.05
CA GLU A 123 0.27 -9.17 1.78
C GLU A 123 -0.79 -10.27 1.69
N ALA A 124 -0.57 -11.24 0.83
CA ALA A 124 -1.45 -12.38 0.71
C ALA A 124 -1.36 -13.31 1.92
N LEU A 125 -2.42 -14.06 2.19
CA LEU A 125 -2.40 -15.09 3.22
C LEU A 125 -1.40 -16.21 2.84
N GLY A 126 -0.23 -16.20 3.50
CA GLY A 126 0.85 -17.16 3.26
C GLY A 126 0.75 -18.44 4.12
N VAL A 127 -0.39 -18.68 4.76
CA VAL A 127 -0.62 -19.85 5.62
C VAL A 127 -1.69 -20.72 5.00
N SER A 128 -1.37 -22.02 4.84
CA SER A 128 -2.34 -23.06 4.50
C SER A 128 -2.78 -23.76 5.79
N THR A 129 -4.08 -23.91 5.97
CA THR A 129 -4.65 -24.65 7.09
C THR A 129 -5.08 -26.03 6.64
N TRP A 130 -4.84 -27.00 7.46
CA TRP A 130 -5.26 -28.38 7.26
C TRP A 130 -5.77 -28.96 8.57
N ASP A 131 -6.81 -29.78 8.53
CA ASP A 131 -7.34 -30.50 9.68
C ASP A 131 -7.80 -31.92 9.33
N MET A 132 -8.05 -32.70 10.33
CA MET A 132 -8.51 -34.10 10.22
C MET A 132 -10.03 -34.23 10.36
N TYR A 133 -10.78 -33.12 10.35
CA TYR A 133 -12.21 -33.13 10.60
C TYR A 133 -12.98 -34.09 9.67
N ASN A 134 -12.59 -34.14 8.40
CA ASN A 134 -13.22 -34.99 7.40
C ASN A 134 -12.99 -36.49 7.63
N PHE A 135 -12.04 -36.85 8.50
CA PHE A 135 -11.74 -38.25 8.89
C PHE A 135 -12.40 -38.65 10.21
N VAL A 136 -13.07 -37.71 10.88
CA VAL A 136 -13.83 -38.02 12.10
C VAL A 136 -15.08 -38.77 11.69
N VAL A 137 -15.34 -39.91 12.34
CA VAL A 137 -16.47 -40.77 12.07
C VAL A 137 -17.79 -39.99 12.23
N GLY A 138 -18.60 -39.96 11.17
CA GLY A 138 -19.87 -39.24 11.14
C GLY A 138 -19.77 -37.80 10.59
N ALA A 139 -18.58 -37.29 10.30
CA ALA A 139 -18.40 -36.01 9.65
C ALA A 139 -18.53 -36.17 8.13
N TYR A 140 -19.72 -35.99 7.58
CA TYR A 140 -19.90 -35.85 6.15
C TYR A 140 -19.58 -34.42 5.76
N GLY A 141 -18.37 -34.21 5.27
CA GLY A 141 -17.97 -32.91 4.67
C GLY A 141 -18.67 -32.74 3.34
N GLY A 142 -19.65 -31.84 3.27
CA GLY A 142 -20.10 -31.32 2.00
C GLY A 142 -18.89 -30.68 1.29
N ARG A 143 -18.62 -31.08 0.04
CA ARG A 143 -17.66 -30.38 -0.81
C ARG A 143 -18.22 -29.01 -1.10
N ILE A 144 -17.71 -27.99 -0.42
CA ILE A 144 -17.87 -26.62 -0.85
C ILE A 144 -16.82 -26.41 -1.94
N GLU A 145 -17.21 -26.48 -3.18
CA GLU A 145 -16.39 -26.03 -4.29
C GLU A 145 -16.17 -24.52 -4.10
N GLN A 146 -14.94 -24.15 -3.79
CA GLN A 146 -14.52 -22.76 -3.78
C GLN A 146 -14.48 -22.26 -5.23
N LEU A 147 -15.55 -21.61 -5.64
CA LEU A 147 -15.56 -20.76 -6.80
C LEU A 147 -14.81 -19.46 -6.49
N PHE A 148 -13.49 -19.53 -6.47
CA PHE A 148 -12.67 -18.34 -6.67
C PHE A 148 -12.54 -18.13 -8.18
N SER A 149 -13.43 -17.32 -8.74
CA SER A 149 -13.19 -16.76 -10.05
C SER A 149 -12.04 -15.76 -9.95
N ILE A 150 -10.87 -16.18 -10.35
CA ILE A 150 -9.77 -15.28 -10.62
C ILE A 150 -10.13 -14.57 -11.92
N GLY A 151 -10.71 -13.38 -11.80
CA GLY A 151 -10.84 -12.44 -12.90
C GLY A 151 -9.47 -11.91 -13.27
N GLY A 152 -8.80 -12.54 -14.21
CA GLY A 152 -7.65 -11.99 -14.89
C GLY A 152 -8.14 -11.01 -15.94
N ASP A 153 -8.00 -9.72 -15.69
CA ASP A 153 -8.21 -8.69 -16.70
C ASP A 153 -6.91 -8.56 -17.49
N ASP A 154 -6.84 -9.22 -18.64
CA ASP A 154 -5.82 -8.99 -19.65
C ASP A 154 -6.11 -7.66 -20.34
N ALA A 155 -5.61 -6.57 -19.75
CA ALA A 155 -5.57 -5.28 -20.42
C ALA A 155 -4.57 -5.34 -21.59
N LEU A 156 -5.07 -5.53 -22.78
CA LEU A 156 -4.34 -5.37 -24.03
C LEU A 156 -3.75 -3.95 -24.09
N ASN A 157 -2.47 -3.85 -23.81
CA ASN A 157 -1.66 -2.64 -24.01
C ASN A 157 -1.59 -2.34 -25.51
N LYS A 158 -2.47 -1.48 -26.01
CA LYS A 158 -2.23 -0.78 -27.28
C LYS A 158 -1.16 0.26 -26.99
N GLY A 159 0.04 0.01 -27.49
CA GLY A 159 1.15 0.94 -27.38
C GLY A 159 0.79 2.35 -27.91
N PRO A 160 1.29 3.40 -27.30
CA PRO A 160 1.00 4.76 -27.72
C PRO A 160 1.58 5.03 -29.11
N LYS A 161 0.76 5.61 -29.99
CA LYS A 161 1.25 6.15 -31.26
C LYS A 161 2.24 7.28 -30.92
N ALA A 162 3.45 7.19 -31.45
CA ALA A 162 4.47 8.20 -31.30
C ALA A 162 3.95 9.57 -31.79
N ILE A 163 3.72 10.49 -30.86
CA ILE A 163 3.44 11.88 -31.17
C ILE A 163 4.80 12.57 -31.28
N VAL A 164 5.11 13.07 -32.48
CA VAL A 164 6.33 13.85 -32.71
C VAL A 164 6.20 15.17 -31.96
N ASN A 165 6.80 15.25 -30.78
CA ASN A 165 6.85 16.47 -29.99
C ASN A 165 7.93 17.40 -30.56
N ARG A 166 7.56 18.59 -31.02
CA ARG A 166 8.48 19.61 -31.57
C ARG A 166 9.30 20.33 -30.50
N PHE A 167 8.97 20.16 -29.23
CA PHE A 167 9.67 20.75 -28.09
C PHE A 167 10.28 19.66 -27.23
N LYS A 168 11.52 19.91 -26.76
CA LYS A 168 12.13 18.98 -25.80
C LYS A 168 11.40 19.10 -24.46
N PRO A 169 10.85 18.02 -23.91
CA PRO A 169 10.19 18.06 -22.62
C PRO A 169 11.22 18.38 -21.52
N VAL A 170 10.78 19.09 -20.49
CA VAL A 170 11.58 19.30 -19.28
C VAL A 170 11.57 18.02 -18.47
N VAL A 171 12.74 17.47 -18.20
CA VAL A 171 12.94 16.33 -17.30
C VAL A 171 14.21 16.59 -16.50
N MET A 172 14.05 16.88 -15.21
CA MET A 172 15.14 17.04 -14.25
C MET A 172 14.91 16.03 -13.13
N PHE A 173 15.95 15.34 -12.74
CA PHE A 173 15.90 14.36 -11.65
C PHE A 173 17.21 14.43 -10.86
N ASP A 174 17.10 14.70 -9.58
CA ASP A 174 18.22 14.86 -8.68
C ASP A 174 18.03 14.10 -7.36
N GLY A 175 19.14 13.77 -6.73
CA GLY A 175 19.19 13.09 -5.45
C GLY A 175 19.95 11.76 -5.50
N PRO A 176 19.95 10.97 -4.42
CA PRO A 176 19.22 11.24 -3.17
C PRO A 176 19.86 12.36 -2.34
N PHE A 177 19.02 13.19 -1.75
CA PHE A 177 19.41 14.21 -0.78
C PHE A 177 19.07 13.75 0.63
N LEU A 178 19.81 14.26 1.62
CA LEU A 178 19.53 13.98 3.03
C LEU A 178 19.02 15.25 3.70
N LEU A 179 17.81 15.22 4.23
CA LEU A 179 17.23 16.27 5.04
C LEU A 179 17.34 15.88 6.51
N LYS A 180 17.99 16.71 7.29
CA LYS A 180 18.10 16.50 8.74
C LYS A 180 16.83 16.95 9.46
N LYS A 181 16.68 16.49 10.67
CA LYS A 181 15.52 16.82 11.51
C LYS A 181 15.34 18.33 11.66
N GLY A 182 14.14 18.83 11.32
CA GLY A 182 13.76 20.25 11.41
C GLY A 182 14.36 21.16 10.34
N GLU A 183 15.12 20.62 9.39
CA GLU A 183 15.71 21.40 8.31
C GLU A 183 14.73 21.61 7.14
N LYS A 184 15.04 22.66 6.36
CA LYS A 184 14.47 22.92 5.04
C LYS A 184 15.62 23.02 4.06
N GLN A 185 15.57 22.27 2.99
CA GLN A 185 16.62 22.27 1.98
C GLN A 185 16.16 23.01 0.72
N ARG A 186 17.02 23.92 0.22
CA ARG A 186 16.77 24.69 -0.98
C ARG A 186 17.61 24.15 -2.13
N HIS A 187 16.96 24.00 -3.28
CA HIS A 187 17.60 23.60 -4.53
C HIS A 187 17.40 24.69 -5.56
N SER A 188 18.48 25.11 -6.19
CA SER A 188 18.42 26.11 -7.24
C SER A 188 18.50 25.44 -8.60
N TYR A 189 17.51 25.71 -9.46
CA TYR A 189 17.40 25.18 -10.81
C TYR A 189 17.27 26.33 -11.82
N ARG A 190 17.68 26.05 -13.06
CA ARG A 190 17.41 26.96 -14.18
C ARG A 190 16.38 26.32 -15.09
N MET A 191 15.27 27.02 -15.32
CA MET A 191 14.27 26.59 -16.28
C MET A 191 14.87 26.71 -17.69
N PRO A 192 14.79 25.66 -18.53
CA PRO A 192 15.16 25.77 -19.93
C PRO A 192 14.18 26.70 -20.68
N ASN A 193 14.43 26.93 -21.97
CA ASN A 193 13.48 27.65 -22.83
C ASN A 193 12.23 26.75 -23.04
N TYR A 194 11.33 26.81 -22.09
CA TYR A 194 10.13 25.96 -22.02
C TYR A 194 8.93 26.85 -21.67
N ASN A 195 7.82 26.61 -22.36
CA ASN A 195 6.55 27.25 -22.08
C ASN A 195 5.48 26.15 -21.89
N GLY A 196 5.10 25.89 -20.67
CA GLY A 196 4.16 24.86 -20.29
C GLY A 196 4.08 24.69 -18.79
N ARG A 197 3.46 23.61 -18.35
CA ARG A 197 3.36 23.27 -16.93
C ARG A 197 4.39 22.20 -16.58
N VAL A 198 5.02 22.37 -15.43
CA VAL A 198 5.91 21.37 -14.84
C VAL A 198 5.33 20.88 -13.52
N LYS A 199 5.45 19.59 -13.28
CA LYS A 199 5.11 18.96 -12.01
C LYS A 199 6.39 18.67 -11.24
N VAL A 200 6.41 19.12 -9.99
CA VAL A 200 7.48 18.80 -9.04
C VAL A 200 7.04 17.63 -8.19
N MET A 201 7.88 16.63 -8.08
CA MET A 201 7.62 15.38 -7.35
C MET A 201 8.76 15.12 -6.40
N VAL A 202 8.42 14.71 -5.17
CA VAL A 202 9.37 14.23 -4.16
C VAL A 202 8.98 12.83 -3.77
N VAL A 203 9.96 11.96 -3.66
CA VAL A 203 9.83 10.62 -3.10
C VAL A 203 10.81 10.51 -1.95
N ALA A 204 10.34 10.16 -0.77
CA ALA A 204 11.12 10.18 0.46
C ALA A 204 11.03 8.89 1.26
N GLY A 205 12.10 8.61 2.01
CA GLY A 205 12.17 7.50 2.96
C GLY A 205 13.24 7.73 4.02
N ASN A 206 13.09 7.10 5.18
CA ASN A 206 14.11 7.11 6.25
C ASN A 206 14.40 5.71 6.82
N GLY A 207 14.10 4.65 6.05
CA GLY A 207 14.28 3.26 6.45
C GLY A 207 13.03 2.62 7.07
N GLU A 208 12.25 3.36 7.85
CA GLU A 208 11.02 2.85 8.50
C GLU A 208 9.76 3.55 7.99
N ALA A 209 9.90 4.78 7.49
CA ALA A 209 8.81 5.61 7.01
C ALA A 209 9.07 6.06 5.59
N TYR A 210 7.99 6.18 4.83
CA TYR A 210 8.01 6.54 3.41
C TYR A 210 6.92 7.56 3.10
N GLY A 211 7.13 8.37 2.04
CA GLY A 211 6.16 9.36 1.60
C GLY A 211 6.48 9.98 0.24
N ASN A 212 5.56 10.76 -0.27
CA ASN A 212 5.66 11.49 -1.53
C ASN A 212 4.83 12.77 -1.50
#